data_edbd7b49184b9cc49c8f5e6fe92e4f01
#
_entry.id   edbd7b49184b9cc49c8f5e6fe92e4f01
#
_cell.length_a   1.000
_cell.length_b   1.000
_cell.length_c   1.000
_cell.angle_alpha   90.00
_cell.angle_beta   90.00
_cell.angle_gamma   90.00
#
_symmetry.space_group_name_H-M   'P 1'
#
loop_
_entity.id
_entity.type
_entity.pdbx_description
1 polymer ?
#
loop_
_entity_poly.entity_id
_entity_poly.type
_entity_poly.pdbx_seq_one_letter_code
_entity_poly.pdbx_strand_id
1 'polypeptide(L)'
;MVFSTELVVLLAVISSALGASMSALMKNESEKFSALKTSYMVIAFALVFLTPYVAYRIYSSGFSYNLVSVASATLAGVFGTGKVWAGVRAFQEIDFSVAQPIKKVSPLFVVFGELIFLSLDLSYILLSGVFLTVSGSYILMIDTSDLFRPFRNLADKGVQLAVLSAIFSALGALSIRFASGVMPEYGVTYFWYMANLAGFLLLLKYREEVPSMDFYKNRNFLAAGFLSSITGIVSVFLYSVASSVSLVTALFQSSVIFSVLIGGKIFKEEKIWIRLLGAIIIVAGIILLSQV
;
A
#
# COMPACT_ATOMS: atom_id res chain seq x y z
N MET A 1 -13.80 15.85 15.21
CA MET A 1 -12.47 16.51 15.41
C MET A 1 -11.85 16.72 14.05
N VAL A 2 -11.55 17.94 13.66
CA VAL A 2 -10.75 18.21 12.46
C VAL A 2 -9.30 18.05 12.87
N PHE A 3 -8.66 17.00 12.42
CA PHE A 3 -7.21 16.80 12.65
C PHE A 3 -6.45 17.76 11.75
N SER A 4 -5.36 18.35 12.26
CA SER A 4 -4.52 19.22 11.45
C SER A 4 -3.87 18.43 10.31
N THR A 5 -3.75 19.05 9.12
CA THR A 5 -3.09 18.43 7.96
C THR A 5 -1.65 17.99 8.30
N GLU A 6 -0.96 18.74 9.15
CA GLU A 6 0.37 18.42 9.64
C GLU A 6 0.42 17.07 10.37
N LEU A 7 -0.58 16.75 11.20
CA LEU A 7 -0.68 15.46 11.88
C LEU A 7 -0.92 14.33 10.89
N VAL A 8 -1.76 14.55 9.88
CA VAL A 8 -2.02 13.56 8.80
C VAL A 8 -0.72 13.28 8.05
N VAL A 9 0.04 14.32 7.67
CA VAL A 9 1.33 14.17 7.00
C VAL A 9 2.33 13.42 7.87
N LEU A 10 2.48 13.80 9.14
CA LEU A 10 3.40 13.15 10.07
C LEU A 10 3.09 11.65 10.23
N LEU A 11 1.82 11.31 10.48
CA LEU A 11 1.39 9.91 10.62
C LEU A 11 1.58 9.12 9.32
N ALA A 12 1.33 9.73 8.16
CA ALA A 12 1.55 9.08 6.87
C ALA A 12 3.03 8.79 6.62
N VAL A 13 3.93 9.71 6.96
CA VAL A 13 5.38 9.54 6.83
C VAL A 13 5.90 8.46 7.79
N ILE A 14 5.44 8.47 9.05
CA ILE A 14 5.80 7.42 10.03
C ILE A 14 5.30 6.06 9.55
N SER A 15 4.04 5.96 9.13
CA SER A 15 3.46 4.72 8.58
C SER A 15 4.23 4.24 7.36
N SER A 16 4.69 5.16 6.50
CA SER A 16 5.52 4.86 5.34
C SER A 16 6.88 4.27 5.72
N ALA A 17 7.51 4.79 6.76
CA ALA A 17 8.78 4.26 7.28
C ALA A 17 8.61 2.84 7.85
N LEU A 18 7.52 2.61 8.63
CA LEU A 18 7.18 1.29 9.15
C LEU A 18 6.86 0.30 8.02
N GLY A 19 6.12 0.74 7.00
CA GLY A 19 5.81 -0.06 5.82
C GLY A 19 7.06 -0.42 5.00
N ALA A 20 8.02 0.49 4.87
CA ALA A 20 9.32 0.21 4.23
C ALA A 20 10.12 -0.82 5.03
N SER A 21 10.15 -0.69 6.36
CA SER A 21 10.81 -1.66 7.25
C SER A 21 10.17 -3.05 7.15
N MET A 22 8.83 -3.12 7.13
CA MET A 22 8.10 -4.36 6.89
C MET A 22 8.49 -4.98 5.53
N SER A 23 8.55 -4.17 4.48
CA SER A 23 8.92 -4.64 3.14
C SER A 23 10.34 -5.18 3.08
N ALA A 24 11.28 -4.59 3.84
CA ALA A 24 12.64 -5.09 3.94
C ALA A 24 12.71 -6.45 4.64
N LEU A 25 11.92 -6.67 5.72
CA LEU A 25 11.80 -7.97 6.37
C LEU A 25 11.23 -9.02 5.41
N MET A 26 10.18 -8.65 4.65
CA MET A 26 9.55 -9.54 3.68
C MET A 26 10.48 -9.91 2.52
N LYS A 27 11.38 -9.01 2.09
CA LYS A 27 12.30 -9.26 0.98
C LYS A 27 13.19 -10.48 1.26
N ASN A 28 13.81 -10.54 2.44
CA ASN A 28 14.64 -11.68 2.83
C ASN A 28 13.87 -13.00 2.86
N GLU A 29 12.60 -12.97 3.22
CA GLU A 29 11.77 -14.18 3.29
C GLU A 29 11.21 -14.55 1.91
N SER A 30 10.98 -13.59 1.01
CA SER A 30 10.52 -13.86 -0.36
C SER A 30 11.57 -14.55 -1.25
N GLU A 31 12.84 -14.52 -0.85
CA GLU A 31 13.90 -15.30 -1.51
C GLU A 31 13.80 -16.80 -1.17
N LYS A 32 13.24 -17.12 -0.01
CA LYS A 32 13.09 -18.52 0.49
C LYS A 32 11.71 -19.10 0.18
N PHE A 33 10.71 -18.25 0.08
CA PHE A 33 9.32 -18.63 -0.01
C PHE A 33 8.60 -17.88 -1.13
N SER A 34 7.54 -18.46 -1.69
CA SER A 34 6.75 -17.75 -2.70
C SER A 34 6.14 -16.46 -2.12
N ALA A 35 5.99 -15.44 -2.96
CA ALA A 35 5.41 -14.17 -2.54
C ALA A 35 3.96 -14.31 -2.01
N LEU A 36 3.20 -15.31 -2.48
CA LEU A 36 1.88 -15.62 -1.95
C LEU A 36 1.96 -16.14 -0.52
N LYS A 37 2.86 -17.09 -0.24
CA LYS A 37 3.08 -17.63 1.12
C LYS A 37 3.54 -16.52 2.06
N THR A 38 4.51 -15.72 1.63
CA THR A 38 5.03 -14.58 2.41
C THR A 38 3.90 -13.59 2.75
N SER A 39 3.09 -13.20 1.78
CA SER A 39 1.97 -12.27 2.00
C SER A 39 0.89 -12.86 2.91
N TYR A 40 0.53 -14.13 2.71
CA TYR A 40 -0.40 -14.85 3.57
C TYR A 40 0.07 -14.84 5.03
N MET A 41 1.34 -15.18 5.30
CA MET A 41 1.87 -15.24 6.66
C MET A 41 1.86 -13.87 7.35
N VAL A 42 2.24 -12.81 6.65
CA VAL A 42 2.21 -11.44 7.20
C VAL A 42 0.78 -11.05 7.58
N ILE A 43 -0.21 -11.32 6.72
CA ILE A 43 -1.62 -11.02 7.01
C ILE A 43 -2.16 -11.90 8.16
N ALA A 44 -1.80 -13.17 8.20
CA ALA A 44 -2.20 -14.07 9.29
C ALA A 44 -1.66 -13.58 10.65
N PHE A 45 -0.38 -13.23 10.75
CA PHE A 45 0.19 -12.68 11.97
C PHE A 45 -0.37 -11.28 12.29
N ALA A 46 -0.62 -10.44 11.29
CA ALA A 46 -1.26 -9.15 11.52
C ALA A 46 -2.64 -9.32 12.18
N LEU A 47 -3.44 -10.29 11.75
CA LEU A 47 -4.73 -10.59 12.38
C LEU A 47 -4.57 -11.09 13.83
N VAL A 48 -3.53 -11.88 14.13
CA VAL A 48 -3.24 -12.29 15.52
C VAL A 48 -3.02 -11.07 16.42
N PHE A 49 -2.29 -10.05 15.95
CA PHE A 49 -2.10 -8.81 16.72
C PHE A 49 -3.31 -7.89 16.71
N LEU A 50 -4.08 -7.86 15.62
CA LEU A 50 -5.28 -7.03 15.49
C LEU A 50 -6.43 -7.54 16.37
N THR A 51 -6.61 -8.85 16.49
CA THR A 51 -7.76 -9.45 17.16
C THR A 51 -7.93 -8.95 18.60
N PRO A 52 -6.92 -8.99 19.50
CA PRO A 52 -7.09 -8.50 20.87
C PRO A 52 -7.34 -6.98 20.91
N TYR A 53 -6.70 -6.20 20.04
CA TYR A 53 -6.95 -4.76 19.94
C TYR A 53 -8.40 -4.47 19.51
N VAL A 54 -8.89 -5.14 18.49
CA VAL A 54 -10.26 -4.97 17.97
C VAL A 54 -11.29 -5.40 19.02
N ALA A 55 -11.06 -6.54 19.70
CA ALA A 55 -11.93 -7.00 20.78
C ALA A 55 -12.02 -5.97 21.92
N TYR A 56 -10.89 -5.41 22.34
CA TYR A 56 -10.85 -4.34 23.34
C TYR A 56 -11.60 -3.08 22.87
N ARG A 57 -11.39 -2.66 21.61
CA ARG A 57 -12.07 -1.48 21.06
C ARG A 57 -13.59 -1.68 20.93
N ILE A 58 -14.05 -2.86 20.54
CA ILE A 58 -15.48 -3.19 20.51
C ILE A 58 -16.07 -3.11 21.91
N TYR A 59 -15.38 -3.66 22.91
CA TYR A 59 -15.82 -3.61 24.30
C TYR A 59 -15.88 -2.18 24.85
N SER A 60 -14.86 -1.35 24.59
CA SER A 60 -14.73 0.00 25.16
C SER A 60 -15.53 1.07 24.44
N SER A 61 -15.70 0.97 23.12
CA SER A 61 -16.27 2.04 22.28
C SER A 61 -17.49 1.59 21.48
N GLY A 62 -17.89 0.32 21.56
CA GLY A 62 -18.97 -0.26 20.77
C GLY A 62 -18.56 -0.54 19.33
N PHE A 63 -19.51 -0.98 18.52
CA PHE A 63 -19.27 -1.31 17.10
C PHE A 63 -20.49 -0.89 16.27
N SER A 64 -20.29 0.07 15.40
CA SER A 64 -21.27 0.51 14.40
C SER A 64 -20.91 -0.02 13.02
N TYR A 65 -21.87 -0.53 12.30
CA TYR A 65 -21.70 -1.00 10.93
C TYR A 65 -23.03 -1.01 10.18
N ASN A 66 -22.94 -1.02 8.87
CA ASN A 66 -24.06 -1.33 7.99
C ASN A 66 -23.57 -2.25 6.85
N LEU A 67 -24.49 -2.75 6.04
CA LEU A 67 -24.16 -3.67 4.94
C LEU A 67 -23.14 -3.05 3.96
N VAL A 68 -23.28 -1.77 3.67
CA VAL A 68 -22.40 -1.05 2.74
C VAL A 68 -20.98 -0.98 3.30
N SER A 69 -20.82 -0.63 4.59
CA SER A 69 -19.47 -0.54 5.21
C SER A 69 -18.78 -1.91 5.29
N VAL A 70 -19.51 -2.98 5.62
CA VAL A 70 -18.98 -4.36 5.62
C VAL A 70 -18.59 -4.79 4.20
N ALA A 71 -19.46 -4.57 3.22
CA ALA A 71 -19.19 -4.91 1.83
C ALA A 71 -17.96 -4.15 1.30
N SER A 72 -17.86 -2.84 1.58
CA SER A 72 -16.75 -2.02 1.14
C SER A 72 -15.43 -2.44 1.80
N ALA A 73 -15.41 -2.74 3.11
CA ALA A 73 -14.22 -3.24 3.80
C ALA A 73 -13.78 -4.61 3.26
N THR A 74 -14.75 -5.48 2.95
CA THR A 74 -14.49 -6.79 2.33
C THR A 74 -13.92 -6.62 0.92
N LEU A 75 -14.49 -5.73 0.10
CA LEU A 75 -13.98 -5.41 -1.24
C LEU A 75 -12.55 -4.85 -1.18
N ALA A 76 -12.23 -4.03 -0.18
CA ALA A 76 -10.86 -3.56 0.02
C ALA A 76 -9.88 -4.73 0.20
N GLY A 77 -10.28 -5.79 0.92
CA GLY A 77 -9.49 -7.01 1.10
C GLY A 77 -9.33 -7.81 -0.20
N VAL A 78 -10.41 -7.94 -0.97
CA VAL A 78 -10.37 -8.61 -2.28
C VAL A 78 -9.44 -7.87 -3.24
N PHE A 79 -9.56 -6.55 -3.33
CA PHE A 79 -8.64 -5.72 -4.13
C PHE A 79 -7.20 -5.78 -3.62
N GLY A 80 -6.99 -5.85 -2.30
CA GLY A 80 -5.68 -6.06 -1.68
C GLY A 80 -5.02 -7.35 -2.14
N THR A 81 -5.77 -8.46 -2.16
CA THR A 81 -5.29 -9.75 -2.69
C THR A 81 -4.99 -9.65 -4.19
N GLY A 82 -5.90 -9.05 -4.97
CA GLY A 82 -5.73 -8.84 -6.41
C GLY A 82 -4.48 -8.00 -6.73
N LYS A 83 -4.24 -6.93 -5.97
CA LYS A 83 -3.03 -6.09 -6.07
C LYS A 83 -1.75 -6.93 -5.91
N VAL A 84 -1.69 -7.77 -4.89
CA VAL A 84 -0.51 -8.61 -4.65
C VAL A 84 -0.37 -9.65 -5.73
N TRP A 85 -1.43 -10.35 -6.10
CA TRP A 85 -1.42 -11.36 -7.16
C TRP A 85 -0.96 -10.78 -8.49
N ALA A 86 -1.55 -9.68 -8.94
CA ALA A 86 -1.19 -9.03 -10.19
C ALA A 86 0.26 -8.49 -10.15
N GLY A 87 0.67 -7.91 -9.00
CA GLY A 87 2.03 -7.41 -8.83
C GLY A 87 3.10 -8.50 -8.87
N VAL A 88 2.85 -9.64 -8.24
CA VAL A 88 3.78 -10.79 -8.28
C VAL A 88 3.87 -11.37 -9.69
N ARG A 89 2.72 -11.50 -10.37
CA ARG A 89 2.70 -11.98 -11.75
C ARG A 89 3.43 -11.02 -12.69
N ALA A 90 3.29 -9.71 -12.50
CA ALA A 90 4.05 -8.73 -13.29
C ALA A 90 5.56 -8.96 -13.19
N PHE A 91 6.08 -9.23 -11.99
CA PHE A 91 7.51 -9.51 -11.78
C PHE A 91 7.99 -10.83 -12.41
N GLN A 92 7.09 -11.75 -12.72
CA GLN A 92 7.42 -12.98 -13.44
C GLN A 92 7.50 -12.78 -14.96
N GLU A 93 6.85 -11.74 -15.49
CA GLU A 93 6.74 -11.47 -16.92
C GLU A 93 7.71 -10.36 -17.38
N ILE A 94 8.04 -9.37 -16.52
CA ILE A 94 8.92 -8.24 -16.81
C ILE A 94 9.85 -7.93 -15.65
N ASP A 95 10.94 -7.23 -15.96
CA ASP A 95 11.93 -6.81 -14.97
C ASP A 95 11.31 -6.00 -13.83
N PHE A 96 11.81 -6.21 -12.62
CA PHE A 96 11.38 -5.48 -11.42
C PHE A 96 11.50 -3.96 -11.59
N SER A 97 12.58 -3.49 -12.21
CA SER A 97 12.86 -2.08 -12.52
C SER A 97 11.85 -1.44 -13.47
N VAL A 98 11.08 -2.25 -14.22
CA VAL A 98 9.98 -1.80 -15.08
C VAL A 98 8.64 -1.86 -14.35
N ALA A 99 8.35 -2.96 -13.65
CA ALA A 99 7.07 -3.18 -13.00
C ALA A 99 6.83 -2.24 -11.80
N GLN A 100 7.86 -1.98 -10.97
CA GLN A 100 7.70 -1.16 -9.76
C GLN A 100 7.31 0.30 -10.04
N PRO A 101 7.95 1.04 -10.96
CA PRO A 101 7.52 2.39 -11.32
C PRO A 101 6.06 2.45 -11.77
N ILE A 102 5.61 1.47 -12.57
CA ILE A 102 4.22 1.40 -13.04
C ILE A 102 3.25 1.26 -11.85
N LYS A 103 3.56 0.40 -10.89
CA LYS A 103 2.72 0.23 -9.69
C LYS A 103 2.62 1.50 -8.83
N LYS A 104 3.63 2.37 -8.88
CA LYS A 104 3.66 3.63 -8.12
C LYS A 104 2.79 4.74 -8.71
N VAL A 105 2.18 4.55 -9.88
CA VAL A 105 1.20 5.49 -10.44
C VAL A 105 -0.21 5.36 -9.81
N SER A 106 -0.40 4.45 -8.86
CA SER A 106 -1.71 4.21 -8.23
C SER A 106 -2.41 5.48 -7.68
N PRO A 107 -1.73 6.51 -7.14
CA PRO A 107 -2.40 7.74 -6.70
C PRO A 107 -3.14 8.46 -7.82
N LEU A 108 -2.68 8.35 -9.06
CA LEU A 108 -3.40 8.93 -10.21
C LEU A 108 -4.75 8.22 -10.44
N PHE A 109 -4.78 6.89 -10.32
CA PHE A 109 -6.04 6.13 -10.39
C PHE A 109 -6.98 6.45 -9.21
N VAL A 110 -6.42 6.78 -8.04
CA VAL A 110 -7.23 7.23 -6.89
C VAL A 110 -7.90 8.56 -7.22
N VAL A 111 -7.17 9.56 -7.76
CA VAL A 111 -7.75 10.85 -8.16
C VAL A 111 -8.92 10.63 -9.13
N PHE A 112 -8.75 9.81 -10.15
CA PHE A 112 -9.84 9.47 -11.07
C PHE A 112 -11.04 8.83 -10.36
N GLY A 113 -10.78 7.90 -9.44
CA GLY A 113 -11.85 7.25 -8.67
C GLY A 113 -12.56 8.24 -7.73
N GLU A 114 -11.84 9.15 -7.10
CA GLU A 114 -12.45 10.20 -6.25
C GLU A 114 -13.33 11.16 -7.06
N LEU A 115 -12.91 11.53 -8.26
CA LEU A 115 -13.73 12.35 -9.17
C LEU A 115 -15.05 11.68 -9.53
N ILE A 116 -15.03 10.36 -9.75
CA ILE A 116 -16.23 9.62 -10.18
C ILE A 116 -17.14 9.31 -8.99
N PHE A 117 -16.57 8.91 -7.85
CA PHE A 117 -17.32 8.31 -6.75
C PHE A 117 -17.47 9.19 -5.51
N LEU A 118 -16.61 10.19 -5.30
CA LEU A 118 -16.53 10.97 -4.07
C LEU A 118 -16.70 12.49 -4.29
N SER A 119 -17.00 12.92 -5.52
CA SER A 119 -17.18 14.35 -5.87
C SER A 119 -16.02 15.21 -5.38
N LEU A 120 -14.79 14.76 -5.64
CA LEU A 120 -13.58 15.46 -5.20
C LEU A 120 -13.50 16.87 -5.80
N ASP A 121 -13.33 17.87 -4.93
CA ASP A 121 -12.98 19.22 -5.36
C ASP A 121 -11.51 19.28 -5.75
N LEU A 122 -11.26 19.40 -7.05
CA LEU A 122 -9.91 19.47 -7.58
C LEU A 122 -9.25 20.81 -7.26
N SER A 123 -8.25 20.79 -6.39
CA SER A 123 -7.35 21.93 -6.23
C SER A 123 -6.08 21.72 -7.05
N TYR A 124 -5.53 22.80 -7.61
CA TYR A 124 -4.25 22.76 -8.32
C TYR A 124 -3.10 22.30 -7.40
N ILE A 125 -3.19 22.62 -6.12
CA ILE A 125 -2.19 22.22 -5.11
C ILE A 125 -2.23 20.70 -4.92
N LEU A 126 -3.42 20.10 -4.78
CA LEU A 126 -3.59 18.65 -4.67
C LEU A 126 -3.03 17.92 -5.90
N LEU A 127 -3.45 18.36 -7.10
CA LEU A 127 -2.98 17.75 -8.36
C LEU A 127 -1.48 17.86 -8.53
N SER A 128 -0.91 19.03 -8.27
CA SER A 128 0.54 19.25 -8.38
C SER A 128 1.32 18.39 -7.36
N GLY A 129 0.84 18.32 -6.13
CA GLY A 129 1.45 17.50 -5.09
C GLY A 129 1.40 15.99 -5.40
N VAL A 130 0.25 15.50 -5.88
CA VAL A 130 0.10 14.11 -6.34
C VAL A 130 1.03 13.83 -7.52
N PHE A 131 1.06 14.72 -8.51
CA PHE A 131 1.91 14.55 -9.68
C PHE A 131 3.40 14.53 -9.31
N LEU A 132 3.86 15.42 -8.43
CA LEU A 132 5.25 15.46 -7.97
C LEU A 132 5.61 14.19 -7.19
N THR A 133 4.77 13.74 -6.25
CA THR A 133 5.07 12.53 -5.48
C THR A 133 5.12 11.28 -6.35
N VAL A 134 4.24 11.17 -7.35
CA VAL A 134 4.25 10.06 -8.31
C VAL A 134 5.48 10.13 -9.21
N SER A 135 5.78 11.30 -9.76
CA SER A 135 6.95 11.49 -10.64
C SER A 135 8.26 11.23 -9.91
N GLY A 136 8.39 11.73 -8.68
CA GLY A 136 9.56 11.46 -7.84
C GLY A 136 9.71 9.98 -7.48
N SER A 137 8.60 9.30 -7.16
CA SER A 137 8.59 7.85 -6.89
C SER A 137 8.99 7.05 -8.14
N TYR A 138 8.53 7.50 -9.30
CA TYR A 138 8.87 6.92 -10.58
C TYR A 138 10.37 7.04 -10.87
N ILE A 139 10.92 8.25 -10.73
CA ILE A 139 12.37 8.52 -10.93
C ILE A 139 13.23 7.70 -9.97
N LEU A 140 12.83 7.60 -8.69
CA LEU A 140 13.53 6.79 -7.70
C LEU A 140 13.63 5.30 -8.04
N MET A 141 12.62 4.77 -8.73
CA MET A 141 12.51 3.34 -9.01
C MET A 141 13.06 2.93 -10.37
N ILE A 142 13.30 3.88 -11.26
CA ILE A 142 13.87 3.61 -12.58
C ILE A 142 15.37 3.33 -12.46
N ASP A 143 15.78 2.18 -12.98
CA ASP A 143 17.19 1.76 -13.03
C ASP A 143 17.84 1.95 -14.42
N THR A 144 17.16 2.61 -15.34
CA THR A 144 17.64 2.83 -16.71
C THR A 144 17.69 4.32 -17.05
N SER A 145 18.55 4.70 -18.02
CA SER A 145 18.55 6.04 -18.61
C SER A 145 17.31 6.32 -19.47
N ASP A 146 16.51 5.31 -19.79
CA ASP A 146 15.31 5.42 -20.60
C ASP A 146 14.07 5.51 -19.69
N LEU A 147 13.65 6.74 -19.39
CA LEU A 147 12.50 7.04 -18.55
C LEU A 147 11.17 6.51 -19.09
N PHE A 148 11.05 6.28 -20.40
CA PHE A 148 9.82 5.81 -21.02
C PHE A 148 9.80 4.31 -21.28
N ARG A 149 10.88 3.59 -20.99
CA ARG A 149 10.96 2.14 -21.17
C ARG A 149 9.77 1.37 -20.59
N PRO A 150 9.27 1.67 -19.37
CA PRO A 150 8.12 0.97 -18.78
C PRO A 150 6.82 1.12 -19.59
N PHE A 151 6.67 2.19 -20.37
CA PHE A 151 5.43 2.49 -21.11
C PHE A 151 5.51 2.18 -22.60
N ARG A 152 6.67 1.79 -23.13
CA ARG A 152 6.84 1.51 -24.57
C ARG A 152 6.03 0.31 -25.06
N ASN A 153 5.79 -0.67 -24.20
CA ASN A 153 5.08 -1.89 -24.54
C ASN A 153 3.83 -2.09 -23.67
N LEU A 154 2.85 -1.22 -23.79
CA LEU A 154 1.57 -1.35 -23.08
C LEU A 154 0.80 -2.65 -23.43
N ALA A 155 1.11 -3.27 -24.55
CA ALA A 155 0.59 -4.58 -24.94
C ALA A 155 1.28 -5.74 -24.22
N ASP A 156 2.41 -5.51 -23.55
CA ASP A 156 3.10 -6.53 -22.77
C ASP A 156 2.25 -6.95 -21.56
N LYS A 157 2.12 -8.25 -21.38
CA LYS A 157 1.32 -8.84 -20.30
C LYS A 157 1.80 -8.43 -18.91
N GLY A 158 3.11 -8.32 -18.72
CA GLY A 158 3.70 -7.89 -17.44
C GLY A 158 3.39 -6.42 -17.15
N VAL A 159 3.41 -5.55 -18.15
CA VAL A 159 3.01 -4.14 -18.02
C VAL A 159 1.52 -4.04 -17.66
N GLN A 160 0.66 -4.80 -18.34
CA GLN A 160 -0.78 -4.82 -18.05
C GLN A 160 -1.06 -5.30 -16.63
N LEU A 161 -0.36 -6.33 -16.15
CA LEU A 161 -0.47 -6.82 -14.77
C LEU A 161 0.03 -5.79 -13.74
N ALA A 162 1.09 -5.04 -14.04
CA ALA A 162 1.57 -3.97 -13.17
C ALA A 162 0.56 -2.82 -13.07
N VAL A 163 -0.06 -2.41 -14.18
CA VAL A 163 -1.15 -1.44 -14.22
C VAL A 163 -2.37 -1.96 -13.45
N LEU A 164 -2.76 -3.22 -13.65
CA LEU A 164 -3.86 -3.84 -12.91
C LEU A 164 -3.59 -3.84 -11.40
N SER A 165 -2.36 -4.10 -10.97
CA SER A 165 -1.95 -4.00 -9.56
C SER A 165 -2.12 -2.57 -9.01
N ALA A 166 -1.79 -1.54 -9.81
CA ALA A 166 -1.98 -0.14 -9.42
C ALA A 166 -3.48 0.22 -9.33
N ILE A 167 -4.30 -0.26 -10.26
CA ILE A 167 -5.77 -0.09 -10.23
C ILE A 167 -6.37 -0.76 -9.00
N PHE A 168 -6.03 -2.01 -8.71
CA PHE A 168 -6.49 -2.69 -7.50
C PHE A 168 -6.04 -1.97 -6.23
N SER A 169 -4.85 -1.37 -6.21
CA SER A 169 -4.40 -0.53 -5.09
C SER A 169 -5.32 0.68 -4.88
N ALA A 170 -5.71 1.35 -5.96
CA ALA A 170 -6.60 2.50 -5.91
C ALA A 170 -8.01 2.11 -5.47
N LEU A 171 -8.58 1.06 -6.07
CA LEU A 171 -9.91 0.55 -5.69
C LEU A 171 -9.97 0.12 -4.23
N GLY A 172 -8.89 -0.50 -3.72
CA GLY A 172 -8.77 -0.86 -2.30
C GLY A 172 -8.82 0.36 -1.39
N ALA A 173 -8.06 1.43 -1.72
CA ALA A 173 -8.04 2.66 -0.94
C ALA A 173 -9.40 3.37 -0.93
N LEU A 174 -10.07 3.48 -2.08
CA LEU A 174 -11.42 4.03 -2.19
C LEU A 174 -12.43 3.21 -1.40
N SER A 175 -12.35 1.88 -1.46
CA SER A 175 -13.24 0.99 -0.70
C SER A 175 -13.07 1.17 0.81
N ILE A 176 -11.84 1.38 1.30
CA ILE A 176 -11.58 1.72 2.70
C ILE A 176 -12.27 3.05 3.07
N ARG A 177 -12.19 4.07 2.23
CA ARG A 177 -12.85 5.37 2.47
C ARG A 177 -14.36 5.21 2.61
N PHE A 178 -15.00 4.46 1.72
CA PHE A 178 -16.44 4.17 1.81
C PHE A 178 -16.80 3.40 3.09
N ALA A 179 -16.00 2.42 3.47
CA ALA A 179 -16.23 1.67 4.70
C ALA A 179 -16.13 2.55 5.94
N SER A 180 -15.18 3.48 5.97
CA SER A 180 -14.87 4.37 7.11
C SER A 180 -15.94 5.44 7.36
N GLY A 181 -16.90 5.61 6.46
CA GLY A 181 -18.02 6.54 6.65
C GLY A 181 -18.98 6.16 7.79
N VAL A 182 -19.06 4.86 8.12
CA VAL A 182 -19.96 4.33 9.17
C VAL A 182 -19.23 3.45 10.16
N MET A 183 -18.32 2.59 9.66
CA MET A 183 -17.58 1.63 10.47
C MET A 183 -16.34 2.29 11.06
N PRO A 184 -16.05 2.13 12.37
CA PRO A 184 -14.83 2.65 12.96
C PRO A 184 -13.58 1.97 12.37
N GLU A 185 -12.43 2.66 12.43
CA GLU A 185 -11.17 2.26 11.80
C GLU A 185 -10.72 0.83 12.16
N TYR A 186 -10.91 0.40 13.39
CA TYR A 186 -10.55 -0.95 13.85
C TYR A 186 -11.41 -2.03 13.19
N GLY A 187 -12.70 -1.73 12.96
CA GLY A 187 -13.61 -2.62 12.25
C GLY A 187 -13.26 -2.74 10.77
N VAL A 188 -13.07 -1.60 10.09
CA VAL A 188 -12.67 -1.57 8.67
C VAL A 188 -11.37 -2.34 8.47
N THR A 189 -10.36 -2.09 9.33
CA THR A 189 -9.07 -2.78 9.26
C THR A 189 -9.24 -4.28 9.43
N TYR A 190 -10.07 -4.71 10.37
CA TYR A 190 -10.28 -6.13 10.64
C TYR A 190 -10.96 -6.85 9.49
N PHE A 191 -12.07 -6.32 8.96
CA PHE A 191 -12.74 -6.90 7.80
C PHE A 191 -11.86 -6.90 6.54
N TRP A 192 -11.11 -5.84 6.32
CA TRP A 192 -10.13 -5.76 5.24
C TRP A 192 -9.10 -6.89 5.32
N TYR A 193 -8.49 -7.10 6.49
CA TYR A 193 -7.48 -8.15 6.68
C TYR A 193 -8.09 -9.56 6.62
N MET A 194 -9.29 -9.77 7.16
CA MET A 194 -10.00 -11.05 7.07
C MET A 194 -10.29 -11.44 5.60
N ALA A 195 -10.81 -10.50 4.83
CA ALA A 195 -11.07 -10.74 3.41
C ALA A 195 -9.78 -10.96 2.61
N ASN A 196 -8.73 -10.24 2.95
CA ASN A 196 -7.40 -10.40 2.34
C ASN A 196 -6.82 -11.79 2.68
N LEU A 197 -6.92 -12.23 3.93
CA LEU A 197 -6.51 -13.59 4.34
C LEU A 197 -7.28 -14.67 3.58
N ALA A 198 -8.61 -14.52 3.49
CA ALA A 198 -9.46 -15.45 2.74
C ALA A 198 -9.06 -15.51 1.26
N GLY A 199 -8.78 -14.37 0.65
CA GLY A 199 -8.30 -14.29 -0.74
C GLY A 199 -6.95 -14.99 -0.94
N PHE A 200 -5.99 -14.81 -0.03
CA PHE A 200 -4.71 -15.53 -0.09
C PHE A 200 -4.88 -17.02 0.13
N LEU A 201 -5.75 -17.46 1.03
CA LEU A 201 -6.05 -18.88 1.21
C LEU A 201 -6.64 -19.52 -0.05
N LEU A 202 -7.55 -18.82 -0.74
CA LEU A 202 -8.10 -19.28 -2.01
C LEU A 202 -7.01 -19.39 -3.09
N LEU A 203 -6.12 -18.37 -3.20
CA LEU A 203 -5.03 -18.39 -4.15
C LEU A 203 -4.00 -19.48 -3.86
N LEU A 204 -3.65 -19.72 -2.59
CA LEU A 204 -2.75 -20.80 -2.17
C LEU A 204 -3.36 -22.17 -2.49
N LYS A 205 -4.65 -22.36 -2.22
CA LYS A 205 -5.38 -23.58 -2.58
C LYS A 205 -5.39 -23.80 -4.10
N TYR A 206 -5.67 -22.75 -4.87
CA TYR A 206 -5.66 -22.84 -6.35
C TYR A 206 -4.28 -23.16 -6.92
N ARG A 207 -3.21 -22.72 -6.24
CA ARG A 207 -1.81 -22.99 -6.62
C ARG A 207 -1.25 -24.27 -6.04
N GLU A 208 -2.03 -25.01 -5.24
CA GLU A 208 -1.58 -26.20 -4.48
C GLU A 208 -0.37 -25.92 -3.59
N GLU A 209 -0.22 -24.66 -3.15
CA GLU A 209 0.85 -24.22 -2.27
C GLU A 209 0.41 -24.33 -0.81
N VAL A 210 0.96 -25.27 -0.04
CA VAL A 210 0.68 -25.40 1.40
C VAL A 210 1.76 -24.68 2.21
N PRO A 211 1.41 -23.80 3.15
CA PRO A 211 2.37 -23.26 4.12
C PRO A 211 2.88 -24.36 5.05
N SER A 212 4.19 -24.50 5.21
CA SER A 212 4.77 -25.46 6.16
C SER A 212 4.71 -24.92 7.60
N MET A 213 4.79 -25.81 8.60
CA MET A 213 4.76 -25.41 10.02
C MET A 213 5.96 -24.54 10.44
N ASP A 214 7.07 -24.58 9.71
CA ASP A 214 8.26 -23.77 10.00
C ASP A 214 8.02 -22.25 9.78
N PHE A 215 7.05 -21.91 8.95
CA PHE A 215 6.66 -20.51 8.75
C PHE A 215 6.18 -19.85 10.02
N TYR A 216 5.45 -20.56 10.87
CA TYR A 216 4.86 -20.00 12.10
C TYR A 216 5.90 -19.68 13.18
N LYS A 217 7.12 -20.24 13.09
CA LYS A 217 8.23 -20.01 14.01
C LYS A 217 9.15 -18.85 13.56
N ASN A 218 8.95 -18.33 12.34
CA ASN A 218 9.83 -17.33 11.76
C ASN A 218 9.58 -15.95 12.37
N ARG A 219 10.57 -15.42 13.08
CA ARG A 219 10.52 -14.12 13.77
C ARG A 219 10.32 -12.94 12.81
N ASN A 220 10.80 -13.04 11.57
CA ASN A 220 10.64 -11.98 10.57
C ASN A 220 9.17 -11.85 10.14
N PHE A 221 8.44 -12.95 9.99
CA PHE A 221 7.01 -12.92 9.72
C PHE A 221 6.23 -12.36 10.90
N LEU A 222 6.61 -12.71 12.13
CA LEU A 222 6.00 -12.16 13.33
C LEU A 222 6.17 -10.63 13.40
N ALA A 223 7.41 -10.16 13.19
CA ALA A 223 7.72 -8.73 13.18
C ALA A 223 7.00 -8.00 12.02
N ALA A 224 7.02 -8.57 10.82
CA ALA A 224 6.33 -8.00 9.67
C ALA A 224 4.80 -7.95 9.88
N GLY A 225 4.20 -8.96 10.50
CA GLY A 225 2.79 -8.98 10.84
C GLY A 225 2.42 -7.92 11.88
N PHE A 226 3.26 -7.73 12.89
CA PHE A 226 3.10 -6.66 13.89
C PHE A 226 3.15 -5.28 13.23
N LEU A 227 4.16 -5.01 12.41
CA LEU A 227 4.27 -3.75 11.65
C LEU A 227 3.08 -3.56 10.70
N SER A 228 2.63 -4.63 10.04
CA SER A 228 1.45 -4.62 9.18
C SER A 228 0.19 -4.24 9.93
N SER A 229 -0.02 -4.76 11.15
CA SER A 229 -1.19 -4.41 11.97
C SER A 229 -1.22 -2.92 12.31
N ILE A 230 -0.09 -2.34 12.73
CA ILE A 230 0.03 -0.91 13.04
C ILE A 230 -0.20 -0.06 11.80
N THR A 231 0.51 -0.36 10.71
CA THR A 231 0.37 0.41 9.46
C THR A 231 -1.03 0.30 8.87
N GLY A 232 -1.70 -0.85 9.04
CA GLY A 232 -3.08 -1.06 8.62
C GLY A 232 -4.06 -0.15 9.36
N ILE A 233 -4.00 -0.11 10.70
CA ILE A 233 -4.84 0.78 11.53
C ILE A 233 -4.59 2.24 11.16
N VAL A 234 -3.32 2.65 11.12
CA VAL A 234 -2.95 4.04 10.78
C VAL A 234 -3.43 4.40 9.38
N SER A 235 -3.29 3.50 8.41
CA SER A 235 -3.75 3.76 7.03
C SER A 235 -5.27 3.96 6.96
N VAL A 236 -6.05 3.10 7.61
CA VAL A 236 -7.52 3.23 7.63
C VAL A 236 -7.92 4.52 8.35
N PHE A 237 -7.28 4.83 9.48
CA PHE A 237 -7.51 6.09 10.20
C PHE A 237 -7.24 7.29 9.28
N LEU A 238 -6.09 7.32 8.59
CA LEU A 238 -5.75 8.42 7.69
C LEU A 238 -6.76 8.55 6.54
N TYR A 239 -7.19 7.45 5.93
CA TYR A 239 -8.24 7.47 4.91
C TYR A 239 -9.60 7.95 5.44
N SER A 240 -9.88 7.80 6.73
CA SER A 240 -11.13 8.26 7.34
C SER A 240 -11.15 9.76 7.64
N VAL A 241 -10.00 10.35 8.01
CA VAL A 241 -9.92 11.73 8.51
C VAL A 241 -9.38 12.73 7.49
N ALA A 242 -8.64 12.29 6.48
CA ALA A 242 -8.06 13.17 5.47
C ALA A 242 -9.13 13.76 4.54
N SER A 243 -8.84 14.92 3.97
CA SER A 243 -9.69 15.59 3.00
C SER A 243 -9.94 14.76 1.74
N SER A 244 -8.91 14.00 1.28
CA SER A 244 -8.99 13.11 0.12
C SER A 244 -8.18 11.84 0.29
N VAL A 245 -8.58 10.78 -0.42
CA VAL A 245 -7.85 9.50 -0.49
C VAL A 245 -6.56 9.65 -1.29
N SER A 246 -6.60 10.47 -2.34
CA SER A 246 -5.44 10.76 -3.18
C SER A 246 -4.33 11.45 -2.38
N LEU A 247 -4.66 12.37 -1.47
CA LEU A 247 -3.69 12.99 -0.55
C LEU A 247 -2.95 11.92 0.26
N VAL A 248 -3.68 11.05 0.95
CA VAL A 248 -3.08 9.99 1.78
C VAL A 248 -2.24 9.02 0.94
N THR A 249 -2.77 8.61 -0.22
CA THR A 249 -2.09 7.68 -1.11
C THR A 249 -0.80 8.28 -1.69
N ALA A 250 -0.80 9.58 -1.98
CA ALA A 250 0.38 10.30 -2.44
C ALA A 250 1.41 10.46 -1.31
N LEU A 251 0.97 10.78 -0.08
CA LEU A 251 1.86 10.82 1.09
C LEU A 251 2.56 9.49 1.36
N PHE A 252 1.87 8.37 1.14
CA PHE A 252 2.47 7.04 1.25
C PHE A 252 3.57 6.74 0.22
N GLN A 253 3.74 7.58 -0.82
CA GLN A 253 4.88 7.47 -1.73
C GLN A 253 6.22 7.76 -1.01
N SER A 254 6.21 8.47 0.12
CA SER A 254 7.40 8.65 0.96
C SER A 254 8.04 7.31 1.39
N SER A 255 7.28 6.21 1.40
CA SER A 255 7.81 4.86 1.66
C SER A 255 8.93 4.45 0.71
N VAL A 256 8.97 5.01 -0.51
CA VAL A 256 10.02 4.74 -1.49
C VAL A 256 11.35 5.30 -1.02
N ILE A 257 11.34 6.51 -0.42
CA ILE A 257 12.55 7.14 0.16
C ILE A 257 13.14 6.22 1.23
N PHE A 258 12.30 5.77 2.17
CA PHE A 258 12.75 4.84 3.22
C PHE A 258 13.23 3.50 2.66
N SER A 259 12.54 2.97 1.65
CA SER A 259 12.96 1.73 0.99
C SER A 259 14.33 1.85 0.32
N VAL A 260 14.63 3.00 -0.31
CA VAL A 260 15.94 3.28 -0.89
C VAL A 260 17.02 3.45 0.18
N LEU A 261 16.72 4.16 1.27
CA LEU A 261 17.66 4.34 2.38
C LEU A 261 18.01 3.00 3.05
N ILE A 262 17.02 2.15 3.28
CA ILE A 262 17.21 0.81 3.84
C ILE A 262 17.98 -0.07 2.84
N GLY A 263 17.58 -0.05 1.56
CA GLY A 263 18.19 -0.82 0.49
C GLY A 263 19.63 -0.40 0.17
N GLY A 264 19.90 0.90 0.11
CA GLY A 264 21.21 1.45 -0.18
C GLY A 264 22.29 1.05 0.84
N LYS A 265 21.90 0.92 2.12
CA LYS A 265 22.79 0.40 3.19
C LYS A 265 23.13 -1.09 3.00
N ILE A 266 22.21 -1.85 2.41
CA ILE A 266 22.34 -3.31 2.24
C ILE A 266 22.94 -3.66 0.88
N PHE A 267 22.68 -2.89 -0.19
CA PHE A 267 22.98 -3.29 -1.57
C PHE A 267 24.07 -2.49 -2.31
N LYS A 268 24.75 -1.51 -1.68
CA LYS A 268 25.87 -0.70 -2.25
C LYS A 268 25.61 -0.18 -3.68
N GLU A 269 24.49 0.52 -3.89
CA GLU A 269 24.02 0.88 -5.22
C GLU A 269 24.67 2.14 -5.81
N GLU A 270 25.06 2.11 -7.09
CA GLU A 270 25.92 3.10 -7.77
C GLU A 270 25.25 4.42 -8.21
N LYS A 271 23.90 4.54 -8.22
CA LYS A 271 23.20 5.71 -8.81
C LYS A 271 22.60 6.69 -7.80
N ILE A 272 23.39 7.14 -6.83
CA ILE A 272 22.93 7.98 -5.71
C ILE A 272 22.26 9.30 -6.18
N TRP A 273 22.75 9.95 -7.23
CA TRP A 273 22.26 11.25 -7.68
C TRP A 273 20.83 11.22 -8.24
N ILE A 274 20.49 10.22 -9.03
CA ILE A 274 19.13 10.06 -9.58
C ILE A 274 18.14 9.79 -8.44
N ARG A 275 18.56 9.00 -7.46
CA ARG A 275 17.76 8.70 -6.28
C ARG A 275 17.56 9.91 -5.38
N LEU A 276 18.60 10.72 -5.20
CA LEU A 276 18.51 11.99 -4.46
C LEU A 276 17.50 12.94 -5.15
N LEU A 277 17.57 13.06 -6.47
CA LEU A 277 16.63 13.87 -7.24
C LEU A 277 15.18 13.41 -7.05
N GLY A 278 14.92 12.11 -7.20
CA GLY A 278 13.59 11.56 -6.98
C GLY A 278 13.08 11.77 -5.55
N ALA A 279 13.96 11.63 -4.55
CA ALA A 279 13.62 11.91 -3.15
C ALA A 279 13.25 13.38 -2.92
N ILE A 280 14.01 14.32 -3.49
CA ILE A 280 13.73 15.76 -3.40
C ILE A 280 12.36 16.08 -4.02
N ILE A 281 12.06 15.50 -5.19
CA ILE A 281 10.76 15.70 -5.86
C ILE A 281 9.60 15.16 -5.00
N ILE A 282 9.75 13.98 -4.37
CA ILE A 282 8.74 13.46 -3.44
C ILE A 282 8.54 14.41 -2.26
N VAL A 283 9.61 14.89 -1.65
CA VAL A 283 9.52 15.82 -0.51
C VAL A 283 8.83 17.12 -0.92
N ALA A 284 9.16 17.68 -2.08
CA ALA A 284 8.47 18.85 -2.60
C ALA A 284 6.96 18.60 -2.80
N GLY A 285 6.59 17.44 -3.34
CA GLY A 285 5.19 17.03 -3.44
C GLY A 285 4.49 16.91 -2.08
N ILE A 286 5.14 16.32 -1.07
CA ILE A 286 4.61 16.21 0.30
C ILE A 286 4.39 17.60 0.91
N ILE A 287 5.33 18.53 0.73
CA ILE A 287 5.20 19.92 1.23
C ILE A 287 4.00 20.62 0.58
N LEU A 288 3.78 20.44 -0.73
CA LEU A 288 2.59 20.96 -1.38
C LEU A 288 1.29 20.34 -0.83
N LEU A 289 1.28 19.03 -0.64
CA LEU A 289 0.12 18.32 -0.09
C LEU A 289 -0.19 18.70 1.37
N SER A 290 0.79 19.16 2.13
CA SER A 290 0.57 19.62 3.51
C SER A 290 -0.18 20.96 3.58
N GLN A 291 -0.37 21.65 2.44
CA GLN A 291 -1.13 22.91 2.35
C GLN A 291 -2.61 22.71 1.94
N VAL A 292 -3.02 21.47 1.68
CA VAL A 292 -4.40 21.08 1.35
C VAL A 292 -5.16 20.71 2.61
#